data_bb6d4f9188883e65608f72550816311a
#
_entry.id   bb6d4f9188883e65608f72550816311a
#
_cell.length_a   1.000
_cell.length_b   1.000
_cell.length_c   1.000
_cell.angle_alpha   90.00
_cell.angle_beta   90.00
_cell.angle_gamma   90.00
#
_symmetry.space_group_name_H-M   'P 1'
#
loop_
_entity.id
_entity.type
_entity.pdbx_description
1 polymer ?
#
loop_
_entity_poly.entity_id
_entity_poly.type
_entity_poly.pdbx_seq_one_letter_code
_entity_poly.pdbx_strand_id
1 'polypeptide(L)'
;VGEKICAGMTTEDIDKLVYDYTTSHGGIPACLGYEGFPKSVCTSINNEICHGIPSEKVVLKDGDIINVDCTTIADASRMFCIGHVSDEAKRLVEVTKECLEIGKEAVRPWGYIGDIGAAIQEHAHKNGYSVVVDFCGHGVGNAFHEDPYVHHVGIRNTGMVIAPGMVFTIEPMINQGTRDLYIDKDNGWTSYTKDGKLSAQWENTILVTEKGIEVLAW
;
A
#
# COMPACT_ATOMS: atom_id res chain seq x y z
N VAL A 1 5.91 -14.80 -1.93
CA VAL A 1 5.24 -14.35 -3.16
C VAL A 1 6.27 -13.98 -4.22
N GLY A 2 7.20 -13.06 -3.94
CA GLY A 2 8.09 -12.46 -4.93
C GLY A 2 8.90 -13.43 -5.81
N GLU A 3 9.28 -14.59 -5.29
CA GLU A 3 10.01 -15.61 -6.06
C GLU A 3 9.12 -16.48 -6.96
N LYS A 4 7.80 -16.42 -6.78
CA LYS A 4 6.84 -17.31 -7.44
C LYS A 4 5.89 -16.58 -8.38
N ILE A 5 5.62 -15.29 -8.14
CA ILE A 5 4.64 -14.51 -8.90
C ILE A 5 5.06 -14.38 -10.38
N CYS A 6 4.17 -14.76 -11.29
CA CYS A 6 4.43 -14.73 -12.72
C CYS A 6 3.12 -14.67 -13.52
N ALA A 7 3.24 -14.38 -14.81
CA ALA A 7 2.11 -14.47 -15.74
C ALA A 7 1.54 -15.90 -15.76
N GLY A 8 0.21 -16.00 -15.83
CA GLY A 8 -0.53 -17.26 -15.77
C GLY A 8 -0.99 -17.65 -14.37
N MET A 9 -0.45 -17.08 -13.30
CA MET A 9 -1.00 -17.26 -11.96
C MET A 9 -2.31 -16.50 -11.81
N THR A 10 -3.23 -17.05 -11.01
CA THR A 10 -4.41 -16.30 -10.55
C THR A 10 -4.09 -15.50 -9.29
N THR A 11 -4.85 -14.47 -9.01
CA THR A 11 -4.74 -13.77 -7.72
C THR A 11 -5.15 -14.67 -6.55
N GLU A 12 -6.00 -15.68 -6.77
CA GLU A 12 -6.30 -16.73 -5.81
C GLU A 12 -5.08 -17.60 -5.47
N ASP A 13 -4.18 -17.87 -6.43
CA ASP A 13 -2.94 -18.60 -6.15
C ASP A 13 -2.03 -17.79 -5.22
N ILE A 14 -2.04 -16.46 -5.35
CA ILE A 14 -1.31 -15.56 -4.43
C ILE A 14 -1.91 -15.63 -3.03
N ASP A 15 -3.24 -15.58 -2.90
CA ASP A 15 -3.94 -15.72 -1.61
C ASP A 15 -3.58 -17.03 -0.92
N LYS A 16 -3.64 -18.16 -1.64
CA LYS A 16 -3.25 -19.48 -1.12
C LYS A 16 -1.79 -19.49 -0.64
N LEU A 17 -0.86 -18.91 -1.41
CA LEU A 17 0.54 -18.82 -1.02
C LEU A 17 0.74 -18.03 0.26
N VAL A 18 0.06 -16.90 0.41
CA VAL A 18 0.14 -16.06 1.62
C VAL A 18 -0.50 -16.77 2.80
N TYR A 19 -1.69 -17.34 2.64
CA TYR A 19 -2.39 -18.10 3.68
C TYR A 19 -1.55 -19.25 4.20
N ASP A 20 -1.06 -20.12 3.30
CA ASP A 20 -0.28 -21.31 3.66
C ASP A 20 1.03 -20.92 4.35
N TYR A 21 1.73 -19.91 3.83
CA TYR A 21 2.97 -19.44 4.44
C TYR A 21 2.72 -18.89 5.84
N THR A 22 1.75 -17.99 5.99
CA THR A 22 1.43 -17.34 7.27
C THR A 22 1.02 -18.36 8.32
N THR A 23 0.09 -19.25 7.97
CA THR A 23 -0.44 -20.25 8.92
C THR A 23 0.59 -21.32 9.29
N SER A 24 1.43 -21.75 8.34
CA SER A 24 2.51 -22.72 8.62
C SER A 24 3.59 -22.17 9.56
N HIS A 25 3.71 -20.84 9.65
CA HIS A 25 4.60 -20.16 10.60
C HIS A 25 3.89 -19.71 11.89
N GLY A 26 2.66 -20.16 12.12
CA GLY A 26 1.89 -19.86 13.33
C GLY A 26 1.25 -18.47 13.35
N GLY A 27 1.28 -17.75 12.22
CA GLY A 27 0.61 -16.46 12.05
C GLY A 27 -0.86 -16.61 11.66
N ILE A 28 -1.59 -15.51 11.77
CA ILE A 28 -2.98 -15.38 11.32
C ILE A 28 -3.02 -14.22 10.32
N PRO A 29 -3.49 -14.43 9.06
CA PRO A 29 -3.68 -13.33 8.12
C PRO A 29 -4.71 -12.34 8.66
N ALA A 30 -4.32 -11.09 8.92
CA ALA A 30 -5.17 -10.12 9.57
C ALA A 30 -6.33 -9.62 8.67
N CYS A 31 -6.13 -9.64 7.36
CA CYS A 31 -7.18 -9.29 6.40
C CYS A 31 -8.36 -10.27 6.43
N LEU A 32 -8.11 -11.57 6.70
CA LEU A 32 -9.14 -12.60 6.60
C LEU A 32 -10.24 -12.42 7.64
N GLY A 33 -11.44 -12.06 7.16
CA GLY A 33 -12.61 -11.79 8.01
C GLY A 33 -12.67 -10.39 8.59
N TYR A 34 -11.66 -9.55 8.38
CA TYR A 34 -11.67 -8.15 8.83
C TYR A 34 -12.80 -7.39 8.13
N GLU A 35 -13.77 -6.90 8.92
CA GLU A 35 -14.99 -6.23 8.41
C GLU A 35 -15.71 -6.99 7.28
N GLY A 36 -15.53 -8.31 7.22
CA GLY A 36 -16.11 -9.16 6.18
C GLY A 36 -15.23 -9.36 4.93
N PHE A 37 -13.99 -8.88 4.89
CA PHE A 37 -13.06 -9.15 3.79
C PHE A 37 -12.81 -10.66 3.67
N PRO A 38 -12.97 -11.26 2.46
CA PRO A 38 -13.07 -12.73 2.35
C PRO A 38 -11.75 -13.47 2.15
N LYS A 39 -10.61 -12.75 2.10
CA LYS A 39 -9.31 -13.29 1.70
C LYS A 39 -8.20 -12.94 2.68
N SER A 40 -7.05 -13.60 2.53
CA SER A 40 -5.88 -13.46 3.43
C SER A 40 -4.94 -12.31 3.07
N VAL A 41 -5.12 -11.74 1.88
CA VAL A 41 -4.25 -10.74 1.27
C VAL A 41 -5.06 -9.87 0.34
N CYS A 42 -4.69 -8.61 0.16
CA CYS A 42 -5.24 -7.81 -0.94
C CYS A 42 -4.33 -7.92 -2.17
N THR A 43 -4.96 -8.01 -3.36
CA THR A 43 -4.25 -8.07 -4.64
C THR A 43 -4.87 -7.07 -5.61
N SER A 44 -4.17 -5.98 -5.92
CA SER A 44 -4.71 -4.88 -6.71
C SER A 44 -3.93 -4.74 -8.02
N ILE A 45 -4.61 -4.96 -9.17
CA ILE A 45 -4.00 -5.02 -10.50
C ILE A 45 -4.27 -3.73 -11.28
N ASN A 46 -3.24 -3.19 -11.91
CA ASN A 46 -3.30 -2.09 -12.88
C ASN A 46 -4.02 -0.83 -12.36
N ASN A 47 -5.30 -0.68 -12.65
CA ASN A 47 -6.13 0.45 -12.22
C ASN A 47 -6.88 0.22 -10.90
N GLU A 48 -6.67 -0.91 -10.26
CA GLU A 48 -7.07 -1.14 -8.88
C GLU A 48 -6.10 -0.41 -7.96
N ILE A 49 -6.61 0.46 -7.09
CA ILE A 49 -5.80 1.27 -6.17
C ILE A 49 -5.39 0.43 -4.97
N CYS A 50 -6.38 -0.18 -4.30
CA CYS A 50 -6.20 -1.02 -3.11
C CYS A 50 -7.39 -1.94 -2.89
N HIS A 51 -7.28 -2.84 -1.91
CA HIS A 51 -8.32 -3.76 -1.45
C HIS A 51 -8.87 -4.69 -2.54
N GLY A 52 -8.09 -4.99 -3.58
CA GLY A 52 -8.47 -5.97 -4.59
C GLY A 52 -8.65 -7.35 -3.96
N ILE A 53 -9.80 -8.00 -4.25
CA ILE A 53 -10.12 -9.32 -3.70
C ILE A 53 -9.53 -10.41 -4.60
N PRO A 54 -8.65 -11.28 -4.08
CA PRO A 54 -8.15 -12.45 -4.80
C PRO A 54 -9.26 -13.32 -5.42
N SER A 55 -9.06 -13.76 -6.67
CA SER A 55 -10.06 -14.52 -7.43
C SER A 55 -9.40 -15.50 -8.41
N GLU A 56 -10.00 -16.68 -8.57
CA GLU A 56 -9.63 -17.66 -9.62
C GLU A 56 -9.90 -17.13 -11.04
N LYS A 57 -10.75 -16.10 -11.18
CA LYS A 57 -11.10 -15.51 -12.47
C LYS A 57 -10.09 -14.44 -12.94
N VAL A 58 -9.26 -13.93 -12.04
CA VAL A 58 -8.28 -12.89 -12.32
C VAL A 58 -6.92 -13.54 -12.52
N VAL A 59 -6.50 -13.62 -13.77
CA VAL A 59 -5.23 -14.25 -14.20
C VAL A 59 -4.23 -13.17 -14.58
N LEU A 60 -3.06 -13.19 -13.96
CA LEU A 60 -1.96 -12.27 -14.27
C LEU A 60 -1.46 -12.47 -15.68
N LYS A 61 -1.21 -11.37 -16.39
CA LYS A 61 -0.73 -11.35 -17.78
C LYS A 61 0.62 -10.63 -17.87
N ASP A 62 1.36 -10.94 -18.92
CA ASP A 62 2.53 -10.15 -19.30
C ASP A 62 2.12 -8.69 -19.52
N GLY A 63 2.81 -7.76 -18.87
CA GLY A 63 2.49 -6.34 -18.88
C GLY A 63 1.69 -5.81 -17.68
N ASP A 64 1.13 -6.67 -16.83
CA ASP A 64 0.43 -6.23 -15.62
C ASP A 64 1.39 -5.72 -14.55
N ILE A 65 0.93 -4.74 -13.78
CA ILE A 65 1.50 -4.38 -12.48
C ILE A 65 0.49 -4.78 -11.40
N ILE A 66 0.97 -5.28 -10.27
CA ILE A 66 0.11 -5.71 -9.17
C ILE A 66 0.71 -5.32 -7.83
N ASN A 67 -0.11 -4.77 -6.95
CA ASN A 67 0.19 -4.65 -5.53
C ASN A 67 -0.25 -5.93 -4.82
N VAL A 68 0.61 -6.42 -3.93
CA VAL A 68 0.29 -7.51 -3.00
C VAL A 68 0.52 -6.97 -1.60
N ASP A 69 -0.54 -6.93 -0.81
CA ASP A 69 -0.60 -6.31 0.49
C ASP A 69 -0.91 -7.35 1.56
N CYS A 70 0.06 -7.58 2.43
CA CYS A 70 0.08 -8.69 3.40
C CYS A 70 0.17 -8.16 4.82
N THR A 71 -0.84 -8.45 5.62
CA THR A 71 -0.90 -8.07 7.03
C THR A 71 -0.95 -9.28 7.96
N THR A 72 -0.16 -9.20 9.02
CA THR A 72 -0.29 -10.07 10.21
C THR A 72 -0.42 -9.20 11.46
N ILE A 73 0.68 -8.92 12.19
CA ILE A 73 0.74 -7.86 13.23
C ILE A 73 1.37 -6.59 12.63
N ALA A 74 2.23 -6.74 11.64
CA ALA A 74 2.80 -5.65 10.86
C ALA A 74 2.26 -5.73 9.45
N ASP A 75 2.09 -4.57 8.82
CA ASP A 75 1.50 -4.38 7.50
C ASP A 75 2.56 -3.97 6.49
N ALA A 76 2.52 -4.57 5.32
CA ALA A 76 3.44 -4.21 4.24
C ALA A 76 2.89 -4.60 2.88
N SER A 77 3.01 -3.71 1.93
CA SER A 77 2.67 -4.00 0.55
C SER A 77 3.80 -3.74 -0.43
N ARG A 78 3.77 -4.47 -1.53
CA ARG A 78 4.79 -4.40 -2.57
C ARG A 78 4.19 -4.51 -3.96
N MET A 79 4.74 -3.71 -4.89
CA MET A 79 4.45 -3.83 -6.31
C MET A 79 5.29 -4.90 -6.99
N PHE A 80 4.67 -5.62 -7.91
CA PHE A 80 5.31 -6.55 -8.82
C PHE A 80 4.97 -6.19 -10.27
N CYS A 81 5.99 -6.19 -11.13
CA CYS A 81 5.86 -6.06 -12.56
C CYS A 81 5.83 -7.46 -13.17
N ILE A 82 4.80 -7.82 -13.90
CA ILE A 82 4.60 -9.15 -14.46
C ILE A 82 5.14 -9.16 -15.89
N GLY A 83 6.27 -9.86 -16.09
CA GLY A 83 6.93 -9.96 -17.41
C GLY A 83 7.39 -8.59 -17.94
N HIS A 84 6.99 -8.23 -19.16
CA HIS A 84 7.40 -7.01 -19.87
C HIS A 84 6.35 -5.91 -19.71
N VAL A 85 6.47 -5.10 -18.68
CA VAL A 85 5.58 -3.94 -18.47
C VAL A 85 6.09 -2.71 -19.24
N SER A 86 5.19 -1.77 -19.55
CA SER A 86 5.54 -0.52 -20.24
C SER A 86 6.48 0.35 -19.38
N ASP A 87 7.20 1.26 -20.04
CA ASP A 87 8.08 2.20 -19.32
C ASP A 87 7.29 3.15 -18.42
N GLU A 88 6.06 3.52 -18.82
CA GLU A 88 5.16 4.32 -18.00
C GLU A 88 4.74 3.57 -16.73
N ALA A 89 4.42 2.27 -16.83
CA ALA A 89 4.07 1.43 -15.69
C ALA A 89 5.26 1.27 -14.73
N LYS A 90 6.47 0.99 -15.28
CA LYS A 90 7.70 0.94 -14.47
C LYS A 90 7.94 2.24 -13.74
N ARG A 91 7.83 3.37 -14.45
CA ARG A 91 8.05 4.69 -13.85
C ARG A 91 7.06 4.99 -12.73
N LEU A 92 5.78 4.63 -12.90
CA LEU A 92 4.79 4.76 -11.82
C LEU A 92 5.19 3.95 -10.59
N VAL A 93 5.54 2.67 -10.76
CA VAL A 93 5.96 1.78 -9.67
C VAL A 93 7.20 2.32 -8.95
N GLU A 94 8.20 2.82 -9.70
CA GLU A 94 9.41 3.43 -9.15
C GLU A 94 9.11 4.70 -8.35
N VAL A 95 8.35 5.64 -8.94
CA VAL A 95 7.98 6.90 -8.25
C VAL A 95 7.17 6.64 -7.00
N THR A 96 6.27 5.64 -7.03
CA THR A 96 5.51 5.26 -5.83
C THR A 96 6.43 4.74 -4.73
N LYS A 97 7.43 3.93 -5.09
CA LYS A 97 8.46 3.50 -4.14
C LYS A 97 9.28 4.68 -3.61
N GLU A 98 9.69 5.60 -4.50
CA GLU A 98 10.36 6.84 -4.10
C GLU A 98 9.50 7.65 -3.12
N CYS A 99 8.17 7.74 -3.34
CA CYS A 99 7.23 8.39 -2.42
C CYS A 99 7.25 7.74 -1.03
N LEU A 100 7.26 6.41 -0.94
CA LEU A 100 7.39 5.69 0.34
C LEU A 100 8.71 6.06 1.05
N GLU A 101 9.84 5.99 0.33
CA GLU A 101 11.16 6.30 0.92
C GLU A 101 11.22 7.76 1.41
N ILE A 102 10.75 8.72 0.60
CA ILE A 102 10.69 10.14 0.96
C ILE A 102 9.75 10.37 2.15
N GLY A 103 8.62 9.65 2.20
CA GLY A 103 7.71 9.67 3.35
C GLY A 103 8.42 9.20 4.62
N LYS A 104 9.14 8.10 4.57
CA LYS A 104 9.96 7.60 5.70
C LYS A 104 11.06 8.59 6.11
N GLU A 105 11.74 9.18 5.14
CA GLU A 105 12.76 10.20 5.39
C GLU A 105 12.19 11.48 6.02
N ALA A 106 10.93 11.80 5.80
CA ALA A 106 10.27 12.95 6.41
C ALA A 106 9.92 12.75 7.89
N VAL A 107 9.85 11.51 8.37
CA VAL A 107 9.59 11.21 9.78
C VAL A 107 10.72 11.72 10.65
N ARG A 108 10.39 12.58 11.59
CA ARG A 108 11.33 13.08 12.61
C ARG A 108 10.69 12.93 13.98
N PRO A 109 11.40 12.40 14.99
CA PRO A 109 10.95 12.48 16.36
C PRO A 109 10.66 13.95 16.72
N TRP A 110 9.46 14.19 17.27
CA TRP A 110 8.92 15.50 17.64
C TRP A 110 8.59 16.42 16.45
N GLY A 111 8.64 15.89 15.19
CA GLY A 111 8.07 16.52 14.00
C GLY A 111 6.55 16.31 13.90
N TYR A 112 6.00 16.50 12.72
CA TYR A 112 4.55 16.45 12.50
C TYR A 112 4.18 15.42 11.42
N ILE A 113 3.04 14.75 11.58
CA ILE A 113 2.53 13.79 10.57
C ILE A 113 2.30 14.46 9.21
N GLY A 114 1.88 15.72 9.19
CA GLY A 114 1.71 16.48 7.94
C GLY A 114 2.99 16.66 7.12
N ASP A 115 4.17 16.52 7.73
CA ASP A 115 5.45 16.57 7.01
C ASP A 115 5.61 15.37 6.06
N ILE A 116 5.11 14.19 6.46
CA ILE A 116 5.11 12.96 5.65
C ILE A 116 4.28 13.17 4.39
N GLY A 117 3.01 13.55 4.56
CA GLY A 117 2.11 13.77 3.43
C GLY A 117 2.56 14.89 2.51
N ALA A 118 3.11 15.99 3.06
CA ALA A 118 3.65 17.09 2.26
C ALA A 118 4.83 16.65 1.38
N ALA A 119 5.74 15.83 1.92
CA ALA A 119 6.90 15.32 1.19
C ALA A 119 6.49 14.36 0.06
N ILE A 120 5.58 13.42 0.33
CA ILE A 120 5.03 12.47 -0.64
C ILE A 120 4.32 13.23 -1.77
N GLN A 121 3.41 14.14 -1.42
CA GLN A 121 2.62 14.91 -2.39
C GLN A 121 3.51 15.75 -3.32
N GLU A 122 4.52 16.42 -2.77
CA GLU A 122 5.46 17.23 -3.53
C GLU A 122 6.21 16.37 -4.57
N HIS A 123 6.69 15.19 -4.16
CA HIS A 123 7.41 14.27 -5.04
C HIS A 123 6.51 13.70 -6.14
N ALA A 124 5.32 13.20 -5.78
CA ALA A 124 4.36 12.68 -6.75
C ALA A 124 3.97 13.73 -7.81
N HIS A 125 3.61 14.94 -7.38
CA HIS A 125 3.25 16.03 -8.28
C HIS A 125 4.40 16.47 -9.19
N LYS A 126 5.64 16.52 -8.68
CA LYS A 126 6.83 16.83 -9.48
C LYS A 126 7.05 15.82 -10.61
N ASN A 127 6.63 14.57 -10.42
CA ASN A 127 6.69 13.51 -11.41
C ASN A 127 5.42 13.41 -12.28
N GLY A 128 4.44 14.31 -12.12
CA GLY A 128 3.21 14.36 -12.94
C GLY A 128 2.14 13.36 -12.51
N TYR A 129 2.23 12.82 -11.30
CA TYR A 129 1.27 11.88 -10.72
C TYR A 129 0.40 12.53 -9.66
N SER A 130 -0.72 11.91 -9.31
CA SER A 130 -1.60 12.36 -8.23
C SER A 130 -1.60 11.37 -7.07
N VAL A 131 -1.82 11.90 -5.86
CA VAL A 131 -1.89 11.12 -4.62
C VAL A 131 -3.35 10.90 -4.27
N VAL A 132 -3.73 9.66 -3.96
CA VAL A 132 -5.05 9.30 -3.43
C VAL A 132 -5.20 9.92 -2.03
N VAL A 133 -6.39 10.46 -1.75
CA VAL A 133 -6.68 11.17 -0.49
C VAL A 133 -7.74 10.48 0.36
N ASP A 134 -8.45 9.52 -0.21
CA ASP A 134 -9.56 8.81 0.44
C ASP A 134 -9.08 7.71 1.38
N PHE A 135 -7.83 7.28 1.23
CA PHE A 135 -7.14 6.31 2.06
C PHE A 135 -5.86 6.92 2.64
N CYS A 136 -5.39 6.35 3.74
CA CYS A 136 -4.21 6.83 4.45
C CYS A 136 -3.55 5.68 5.22
N GLY A 137 -2.33 5.87 5.63
CA GLY A 137 -1.67 5.00 6.61
C GLY A 137 -2.30 5.13 7.98
N HIS A 138 -2.00 4.21 8.84
CA HIS A 138 -2.63 4.06 10.15
C HIS A 138 -1.66 3.55 11.22
N GLY A 139 -2.00 3.80 12.48
CA GLY A 139 -1.35 3.15 13.61
C GLY A 139 -1.55 1.64 13.57
N VAL A 140 -0.55 0.91 14.04
CA VAL A 140 -0.57 -0.55 14.20
C VAL A 140 -0.21 -0.88 15.63
N GLY A 141 -1.06 -1.65 16.31
CA GLY A 141 -0.85 -2.01 17.72
C GLY A 141 -1.70 -3.18 18.15
N ASN A 142 -2.66 -2.93 19.02
CA ASN A 142 -3.61 -3.96 19.45
C ASN A 142 -4.72 -4.20 18.41
N ALA A 143 -5.02 -3.20 17.60
CA ALA A 143 -5.95 -3.29 16.48
C ALA A 143 -5.20 -3.28 15.15
N PHE A 144 -5.86 -3.77 14.10
CA PHE A 144 -5.34 -3.75 12.73
C PHE A 144 -5.15 -2.28 12.29
N HIS A 145 -6.18 -1.45 12.49
CA HIS A 145 -6.13 -0.01 12.24
C HIS A 145 -6.41 0.74 13.54
N GLU A 146 -5.50 1.63 13.92
CA GLU A 146 -5.68 2.53 15.06
C GLU A 146 -5.02 3.89 14.79
N ASP A 147 -5.19 4.86 15.69
CA ASP A 147 -4.48 6.14 15.61
C ASP A 147 -2.94 5.94 15.67
N PRO A 148 -2.16 6.80 14.98
CA PRO A 148 -2.59 7.94 14.18
C PRO A 148 -2.98 7.58 12.74
N TYR A 149 -3.84 8.40 12.12
CA TYR A 149 -4.01 8.38 10.66
C TYR A 149 -2.88 9.15 9.99
N VAL A 150 -2.24 8.53 8.98
CA VAL A 150 -1.07 9.06 8.27
C VAL A 150 -1.43 9.37 6.82
N HIS A 151 -1.93 10.57 6.58
CA HIS A 151 -2.29 11.01 5.24
C HIS A 151 -1.06 11.21 4.35
N HIS A 152 -1.16 10.82 3.08
CA HIS A 152 -0.10 10.97 2.07
C HIS A 152 -0.16 12.30 1.30
N VAL A 153 -1.04 13.20 1.74
CA VAL A 153 -1.12 14.61 1.39
C VAL A 153 -1.10 15.44 2.66
N GLY A 154 -0.51 16.63 2.63
CA GLY A 154 -0.41 17.38 3.88
C GLY A 154 0.21 18.77 3.74
N ILE A 155 0.29 19.44 4.86
CA ILE A 155 0.94 20.75 5.01
C ILE A 155 2.06 20.58 6.05
N ARG A 156 3.25 21.06 5.73
CA ARG A 156 4.41 20.98 6.63
C ARG A 156 4.13 21.65 7.97
N ASN A 157 4.68 21.06 9.02
CA ASN A 157 4.54 21.52 10.41
C ASN A 157 3.09 21.54 10.92
N THR A 158 2.24 20.62 10.43
CA THR A 158 0.84 20.48 10.87
C THR A 158 0.49 19.05 11.23
N GLY A 159 -0.65 18.89 11.91
CA GLY A 159 -1.15 17.59 12.34
C GLY A 159 -0.60 17.13 13.69
N MET A 160 -0.70 15.85 13.97
CA MET A 160 -0.22 15.23 15.20
C MET A 160 1.30 15.29 15.30
N VAL A 161 1.82 15.51 16.50
CA VAL A 161 3.26 15.42 16.80
C VAL A 161 3.66 13.94 16.80
N ILE A 162 4.74 13.64 16.09
CA ILE A 162 5.31 12.29 16.02
C ILE A 162 6.17 12.06 17.27
N ALA A 163 5.80 11.10 18.11
CA ALA A 163 6.53 10.77 19.32
C ALA A 163 7.29 9.43 19.18
N PRO A 164 8.47 9.29 19.81
CA PRO A 164 9.12 7.99 19.95
C PRO A 164 8.21 6.96 20.59
N GLY A 165 8.23 5.73 20.08
CA GLY A 165 7.33 4.64 20.46
C GLY A 165 6.09 4.49 19.58
N MET A 166 5.75 5.44 18.74
CA MET A 166 4.69 5.29 17.77
C MET A 166 5.05 4.24 16.72
N VAL A 167 4.07 3.39 16.37
CA VAL A 167 4.14 2.43 15.27
C VAL A 167 3.01 2.73 14.31
N PHE A 168 3.32 2.94 13.04
CA PHE A 168 2.32 3.24 12.01
C PHE A 168 2.80 2.87 10.61
N THR A 169 1.87 2.78 9.67
CA THR A 169 2.16 2.54 8.25
C THR A 169 2.40 3.83 7.47
N ILE A 170 3.21 3.72 6.44
CA ILE A 170 3.31 4.71 5.36
C ILE A 170 3.08 3.92 4.07
N GLU A 171 2.00 4.25 3.35
CA GLU A 171 1.47 3.43 2.27
C GLU A 171 0.94 4.27 1.09
N PRO A 172 1.77 5.14 0.47
CA PRO A 172 1.30 6.03 -0.57
C PRO A 172 0.70 5.28 -1.75
N MET A 173 -0.53 5.67 -2.11
CA MET A 173 -1.25 5.24 -3.31
C MET A 173 -1.15 6.34 -4.34
N ILE A 174 -0.49 6.05 -5.47
CA ILE A 174 -0.13 7.02 -6.50
C ILE A 174 -0.79 6.64 -7.81
N ASN A 175 -1.58 7.57 -8.37
CA ASN A 175 -2.29 7.39 -9.63
C ASN A 175 -1.58 8.07 -10.79
N GLN A 176 -1.53 7.40 -11.93
CA GLN A 176 -1.02 7.95 -13.18
C GLN A 176 -1.89 9.12 -13.71
N GLY A 177 -3.16 9.12 -13.36
CA GLY A 177 -4.14 10.12 -13.78
C GLY A 177 -4.66 10.98 -12.65
N THR A 178 -5.98 11.09 -12.53
CA THR A 178 -6.62 11.83 -11.45
C THR A 178 -6.58 11.05 -10.13
N ARG A 179 -6.71 11.77 -9.02
CA ARG A 179 -6.79 11.14 -7.69
C ARG A 179 -8.15 10.52 -7.40
N ASP A 180 -9.16 10.79 -8.25
CA ASP A 180 -10.53 10.36 -8.03
C ASP A 180 -10.66 8.85 -8.18
N LEU A 181 -11.48 8.26 -7.33
CA LEU A 181 -11.73 6.83 -7.30
C LEU A 181 -13.22 6.49 -7.22
N TYR A 182 -13.52 5.23 -7.36
CA TYR A 182 -14.78 4.62 -6.95
C TYR A 182 -14.54 3.25 -6.33
N ILE A 183 -15.41 2.86 -5.42
CA ILE A 183 -15.40 1.51 -4.82
C ILE A 183 -16.36 0.64 -5.62
N ASP A 184 -15.95 -0.59 -5.90
CA ASP A 184 -16.78 -1.60 -6.55
C ASP A 184 -18.05 -1.86 -5.70
N LYS A 185 -19.20 -1.63 -6.31
CA LYS A 185 -20.49 -1.78 -5.61
C LYS A 185 -20.91 -3.23 -5.39
N ASP A 186 -20.36 -4.15 -6.19
CA ASP A 186 -20.73 -5.57 -6.15
C ASP A 186 -19.96 -6.28 -5.02
N ASN A 187 -18.72 -5.89 -4.77
CA ASN A 187 -17.90 -6.49 -3.71
C ASN A 187 -17.69 -5.59 -2.48
N GLY A 188 -17.94 -4.28 -2.61
CA GLY A 188 -17.86 -3.30 -1.53
C GLY A 188 -16.42 -2.95 -1.05
N TRP A 189 -15.38 -3.48 -1.70
CA TRP A 189 -13.98 -3.37 -1.26
C TRP A 189 -13.06 -2.77 -2.31
N THR A 190 -12.97 -3.39 -3.48
CA THR A 190 -11.97 -3.02 -4.48
C THR A 190 -12.15 -1.58 -4.93
N SER A 191 -11.10 -0.79 -4.78
CA SER A 191 -11.08 0.63 -5.16
C SER A 191 -10.39 0.78 -6.50
N TYR A 192 -11.02 1.49 -7.44
CA TYR A 192 -10.53 1.70 -8.79
C TYR A 192 -10.27 3.18 -9.06
N THR A 193 -9.28 3.46 -9.90
CA THR A 193 -9.11 4.80 -10.48
C THR A 193 -10.32 5.15 -11.36
N LYS A 194 -10.86 6.37 -11.20
CA LYS A 194 -12.06 6.79 -11.94
C LYS A 194 -11.82 6.98 -13.43
N ASP A 195 -10.60 7.28 -13.83
CA ASP A 195 -10.20 7.48 -15.22
C ASP A 195 -9.63 6.22 -15.89
N GLY A 196 -9.56 5.09 -15.17
CA GLY A 196 -9.08 3.80 -15.67
C GLY A 196 -7.57 3.72 -15.89
N LYS A 197 -6.81 4.74 -15.45
CA LYS A 197 -5.35 4.72 -15.55
C LYS A 197 -4.72 3.93 -14.42
N LEU A 198 -3.43 3.60 -14.55
CA LEU A 198 -2.71 2.79 -13.59
C LEU A 198 -2.61 3.47 -12.22
N SER A 199 -2.60 2.64 -11.18
CA SER A 199 -2.28 2.99 -9.81
C SER A 199 -1.19 2.08 -9.26
N ALA A 200 -0.42 2.56 -8.30
CA ALA A 200 0.57 1.77 -7.57
C ALA A 200 0.59 2.15 -6.10
N GLN A 201 0.92 1.18 -5.24
CA GLN A 201 1.06 1.34 -3.80
C GLN A 201 2.30 0.61 -3.32
N TRP A 202 3.02 1.21 -2.38
CA TRP A 202 4.05 0.57 -1.58
C TRP A 202 3.81 0.91 -0.13
N GLU A 203 4.12 -0.02 0.76
CA GLU A 203 3.87 0.16 2.18
C GLU A 203 4.96 -0.42 3.05
N ASN A 204 5.22 0.27 4.15
CA ASN A 204 5.99 -0.25 5.27
C ASN A 204 5.35 0.14 6.60
N THR A 205 5.41 -0.77 7.58
CA THR A 205 5.23 -0.44 8.98
C THR A 205 6.54 0.05 9.57
N ILE A 206 6.51 1.16 10.27
CA ILE A 206 7.68 1.75 10.93
C ILE A 206 7.45 1.95 12.43
N LEU A 207 8.54 1.85 13.20
CA LEU A 207 8.63 2.30 14.59
C LEU A 207 9.39 3.62 14.64
N VAL A 208 8.84 4.62 15.31
CA VAL A 208 9.55 5.86 15.62
C VAL A 208 10.43 5.65 16.84
N THR A 209 11.73 5.94 16.70
CA THR A 209 12.71 5.87 17.78
C THR A 209 13.14 7.27 18.21
N GLU A 210 13.92 7.40 19.27
CA GLU A 210 14.50 8.67 19.70
C GLU A 210 15.42 9.31 18.65
N LYS A 211 15.95 8.53 17.69
CA LYS A 211 16.95 8.97 16.72
C LYS A 211 16.47 9.00 15.26
N GLY A 212 15.26 8.54 15.01
CA GLY A 212 14.69 8.39 13.66
C GLY A 212 13.67 7.27 13.61
N ILE A 213 13.75 6.42 12.59
CA ILE A 213 12.80 5.30 12.41
C ILE A 213 13.52 3.96 12.33
N GLU A 214 12.76 2.90 12.63
CA GLU A 214 13.10 1.51 12.32
C GLU A 214 11.96 0.93 11.46
N VAL A 215 12.31 0.25 10.36
CA VAL A 215 11.31 -0.42 9.51
C VAL A 215 11.06 -1.79 10.09
N LEU A 216 9.81 -2.07 10.46
CA LEU A 216 9.40 -3.34 11.07
C LEU A 216 8.90 -4.35 10.04
N ALA A 217 8.24 -3.89 8.95
CA ALA A 217 7.79 -4.70 7.83
C ALA A 217 8.04 -3.99 6.49
N TRP A 218 8.46 -4.75 5.45
CA TRP A 218 8.78 -4.25 4.11
C TRP A 218 8.48 -5.23 2.98
#